data_9ff052ad487c3e5c948660d531f31032
#
_entry.id   9ff052ad487c3e5c948660d531f31032
#
_cell.length_a   1.000
_cell.length_b   1.000
_cell.length_c   1.000
_cell.angle_alpha   90.00
_cell.angle_beta   90.00
_cell.angle_gamma   90.00
#
_symmetry.space_group_name_H-M   'P 1'
#
loop_
_entity.id
_entity.type
_entity.pdbx_description
1 polymer ?
#
loop_
_entity_poly.entity_id
_entity_poly.type
_entity_poly.pdbx_seq_one_letter_code
_entity_poly.pdbx_strand_id
1 'polypeptide(L)'
;AGLGSSATPEGTIIDRLGQEGNAAWQAIAYQPIFSLLWGPGGNNPSQTWSPFQFTGNSDVGEGSYYNYQPENYLYTPQERTNMFITGNYELLDGVNGFMELSYINRKSDQLLAPTPLFIISEGITIDAGQAFNPFGRDFIDVRRRMVEAGNRNFIQDIDTYRMVGGIEFSLEDWDVELSVNVGRTDGTDTNEGRFIRSRVINALSADCTGSCVPLNLFGGPGSITQDQIDYI
;
A
#
# COMPACT_ATOMS: atom_id res chain seq x y z
N ALA A 1 -9.40 3.07 20.05
CA ALA A 1 -8.34 4.05 19.81
C ALA A 1 -7.99 4.00 18.33
N GLY A 2 -8.43 4.99 17.56
CA GLY A 2 -8.10 5.11 16.16
C GLY A 2 -6.60 5.37 16.02
N LEU A 3 -5.91 4.46 15.35
CA LEU A 3 -4.50 4.64 15.02
C LEU A 3 -4.44 5.43 13.71
N GLY A 4 -4.24 6.75 13.79
CA GLY A 4 -4.01 7.58 12.63
C GLY A 4 -2.64 7.37 11.99
N SER A 5 -2.41 7.99 10.85
CA SER A 5 -1.13 7.98 10.14
C SER A 5 -0.42 9.31 10.28
N SER A 6 0.90 9.28 10.55
CA SER A 6 1.75 10.48 10.52
C SER A 6 2.05 10.99 9.12
N ALA A 7 1.72 10.23 8.07
CA ALA A 7 1.65 10.77 6.71
C ALA A 7 0.29 11.44 6.53
N THR A 8 0.27 12.76 6.55
CA THR A 8 -0.93 13.58 6.43
C THR A 8 -1.00 14.25 5.05
N PRO A 9 -2.18 14.67 4.59
CA PRO A 9 -2.31 15.42 3.33
C PRO A 9 -1.54 16.74 3.32
N GLU A 10 -1.36 17.36 4.48
CA GLU A 10 -0.58 18.57 4.67
C GLU A 10 0.93 18.34 4.49
N GLY A 11 1.37 17.12 4.77
CA GLY A 11 2.78 16.75 4.86
C GLY A 11 3.35 16.95 6.25
N THR A 12 4.16 16.00 6.68
CA THR A 12 4.88 16.02 7.97
C THR A 12 6.38 15.97 7.70
N ILE A 13 7.12 16.92 8.24
CA ILE A 13 8.58 16.92 8.18
C ILE A 13 9.13 16.53 9.54
N ILE A 14 10.07 15.59 9.56
CA ILE A 14 10.86 15.24 10.73
C ILE A 14 12.32 15.56 10.40
N ASP A 15 12.84 16.61 11.03
CA ASP A 15 14.22 17.04 10.81
C ASP A 15 15.19 16.11 11.55
N ARG A 16 15.72 15.13 10.83
CA ARG A 16 16.68 14.17 11.38
C ARG A 16 18.12 14.53 11.10
N LEU A 17 18.39 15.27 10.02
CA LEU A 17 19.76 15.64 9.61
C LEU A 17 20.32 16.87 10.36
N GLY A 18 19.46 17.76 10.85
CA GLY A 18 19.88 18.84 11.74
C GLY A 18 20.37 18.37 13.12
N GLN A 19 20.34 17.05 13.34
CA GLN A 19 20.62 16.40 14.62
C GLN A 19 22.02 15.84 14.74
N GLU A 20 22.73 15.65 13.65
CA GLU A 20 24.07 15.09 13.68
C GLU A 20 25.08 16.15 14.18
N GLY A 21 25.36 16.09 15.48
CA GLY A 21 26.39 16.90 16.14
C GLY A 21 25.92 17.91 17.19
N ASN A 22 24.64 18.02 17.49
CA ASN A 22 24.14 18.92 18.52
C ASN A 22 23.72 18.16 19.79
N ALA A 23 24.46 18.35 20.90
CA ALA A 23 24.19 17.71 22.18
C ALA A 23 22.76 18.01 22.73
N ALA A 24 22.15 19.12 22.37
CA ALA A 24 20.78 19.46 22.69
C ALA A 24 19.78 18.47 22.01
N TRP A 25 20.13 17.87 20.91
CA TRP A 25 19.34 16.90 20.18
C TRP A 25 19.35 15.50 20.77
N GLN A 26 20.48 15.07 21.35
CA GLN A 26 20.53 13.79 22.07
C GLN A 26 19.58 13.75 23.25
N ALA A 27 19.32 14.92 23.89
CA ALA A 27 18.32 15.06 24.94
C ALA A 27 16.87 15.10 24.40
N ILE A 28 16.68 15.47 23.14
CA ILE A 28 15.38 15.62 22.46
C ILE A 28 15.06 14.39 21.61
N ALA A 29 16.05 13.57 21.24
CA ALA A 29 15.85 12.34 20.44
C ALA A 29 14.93 11.30 21.11
N TYR A 30 14.73 11.41 22.41
CA TYR A 30 13.74 10.64 23.16
C TYR A 30 12.36 11.30 23.21
N GLN A 31 12.22 12.51 22.71
CA GLN A 31 10.93 13.16 22.56
C GLN A 31 10.65 13.35 21.06
N PRO A 32 9.53 12.87 20.53
CA PRO A 32 9.16 12.97 19.12
C PRO A 32 8.72 14.41 18.76
N ILE A 33 9.58 15.42 18.92
CA ILE A 33 9.15 16.80 19.14
C ILE A 33 9.26 17.71 17.92
N PHE A 34 9.93 17.31 16.83
CA PHE A 34 10.02 18.19 15.66
C PHE A 34 9.49 17.54 14.38
N SER A 35 8.21 17.16 14.43
CA SER A 35 7.45 17.04 13.21
C SER A 35 6.67 18.34 13.03
N LEU A 36 6.85 18.96 11.90
CA LEU A 36 6.13 20.17 11.54
C LEU A 36 5.01 19.78 10.59
N LEU A 37 3.81 20.29 10.85
CA LEU A 37 2.72 20.26 9.89
C LEU A 37 2.74 21.51 9.06
N TRP A 38 2.46 21.36 7.78
CA TRP A 38 2.25 22.47 6.89
C TRP A 38 0.98 23.25 7.30
N GLY A 39 1.12 24.55 7.48
CA GLY A 39 -0.03 25.43 7.71
C GLY A 39 -0.74 25.78 6.40
N PRO A 40 -2.04 26.16 6.43
CA PRO A 40 -2.77 26.55 5.25
C PRO A 40 -2.16 27.77 4.58
N GLY A 41 -1.79 27.68 3.28
CA GLY A 41 -1.39 28.83 2.49
C GLY A 41 -0.28 28.67 1.45
N GLY A 42 0.26 27.46 1.17
CA GLY A 42 1.13 27.23 0.00
C GLY A 42 2.64 27.41 0.21
N ASN A 43 3.41 27.45 -0.85
CA ASN A 43 4.88 27.36 -0.93
C ASN A 43 5.67 28.57 -0.36
N ASN A 44 5.19 29.25 0.65
CA ASN A 44 5.87 30.42 1.19
C ASN A 44 6.77 30.03 2.38
N PRO A 45 8.09 30.19 2.34
CA PRO A 45 9.01 29.88 3.44
C PRO A 45 8.76 30.71 4.71
N SER A 46 7.97 31.81 4.62
CA SER A 46 7.53 32.59 5.77
C SER A 46 6.29 32.00 6.48
N GLN A 47 5.75 30.88 6.00
CA GLN A 47 4.61 30.24 6.65
C GLN A 47 5.03 29.51 7.91
N THR A 48 4.23 29.68 8.95
CA THR A 48 4.42 29.03 10.24
C THR A 48 4.05 27.55 10.12
N TRP A 49 5.06 26.70 10.16
CA TRP A 49 4.87 25.30 10.41
C TRP A 49 4.46 25.09 11.87
N SER A 50 3.39 24.32 12.10
CA SER A 50 2.97 23.99 13.46
C SER A 50 3.62 22.70 13.93
N PRO A 51 3.96 22.56 15.21
CA PRO A 51 4.44 21.32 15.76
C PRO A 51 3.43 20.19 15.56
N PHE A 52 3.91 19.02 15.13
CA PHE A 52 3.08 17.82 15.01
C PHE A 52 2.69 17.30 16.41
N GLN A 53 1.42 17.12 16.65
CA GLN A 53 0.90 16.59 17.91
C GLN A 53 0.70 15.08 17.79
N PHE A 54 1.52 14.31 18.49
CA PHE A 54 1.45 12.86 18.53
C PHE A 54 0.37 12.30 19.46
N THR A 55 -0.21 13.14 20.31
CA THR A 55 -1.27 12.77 21.27
C THR A 55 -2.60 13.33 20.80
N GLY A 56 -3.66 12.54 20.99
CA GLY A 56 -5.01 12.94 20.65
C GLY A 56 -5.66 12.02 19.62
N ASN A 57 -6.93 12.24 19.39
CA ASN A 57 -7.73 11.52 18.39
C ASN A 57 -7.97 12.42 17.19
N SER A 58 -7.46 12.04 16.02
CA SER A 58 -7.66 12.75 14.75
C SER A 58 -9.15 12.85 14.36
N ASP A 59 -9.98 11.90 14.81
CA ASP A 59 -11.43 11.87 14.47
C ASP A 59 -12.21 13.01 15.15
N VAL A 60 -11.69 13.53 16.26
CA VAL A 60 -12.30 14.64 17.01
C VAL A 60 -11.47 15.94 16.91
N GLY A 61 -10.51 15.98 15.98
CA GLY A 61 -9.64 17.14 15.80
C GLY A 61 -8.55 17.28 16.85
N GLU A 62 -8.30 16.26 17.65
CA GLU A 62 -7.20 16.18 18.59
C GLU A 62 -6.01 15.46 17.95
N GLY A 63 -4.84 16.09 17.99
CA GLY A 63 -3.63 15.55 17.38
C GLY A 63 -3.56 15.78 15.86
N SER A 64 -2.42 15.42 15.30
CA SER A 64 -2.08 15.70 13.89
C SER A 64 -2.10 14.46 12.99
N TYR A 65 -2.60 13.35 13.49
CA TYR A 65 -2.69 12.13 12.69
C TYR A 65 -3.82 12.19 11.68
N TYR A 66 -3.54 11.71 10.46
CA TYR A 66 -4.55 11.52 9.44
C TYR A 66 -5.38 10.27 9.72
N ASN A 67 -6.70 10.42 9.82
CA ASN A 67 -7.62 9.29 9.91
C ASN A 67 -7.89 8.73 8.50
N TYR A 68 -7.30 7.59 8.20
CA TYR A 68 -7.46 6.90 6.91
C TYR A 68 -8.58 5.85 6.93
N GLN A 69 -9.22 5.59 8.07
CA GLN A 69 -10.23 4.55 8.21
C GLN A 69 -11.45 4.74 7.31
N PRO A 70 -12.00 5.98 7.16
CA PRO A 70 -13.17 6.21 6.30
C PRO A 70 -12.92 5.88 4.83
N GLU A 71 -11.66 5.92 4.39
CA GLU A 71 -11.27 5.64 3.00
C GLU A 71 -11.12 4.15 2.71
N ASN A 72 -10.97 3.33 3.73
CA ASN A 72 -10.77 1.90 3.56
C ASN A 72 -12.10 1.17 3.59
N TYR A 73 -12.27 0.17 2.71
CA TYR A 73 -13.37 -0.75 2.89
C TYR A 73 -13.23 -1.52 4.19
N LEU A 74 -14.27 -1.49 5.01
CA LEU A 74 -14.37 -2.33 6.21
C LEU A 74 -14.52 -3.81 5.83
N TYR A 75 -15.22 -4.06 4.73
CA TYR A 75 -15.43 -5.37 4.16
C TYR A 75 -15.12 -5.33 2.66
N THR A 76 -14.14 -6.09 2.23
CA THR A 76 -13.73 -6.16 0.82
C THR A 76 -14.82 -6.82 -0.01
N PRO A 77 -15.35 -6.15 -1.06
CA PRO A 77 -16.25 -6.80 -2.02
C PRO A 77 -15.59 -8.03 -2.62
N GLN A 78 -16.34 -9.12 -2.66
CA GLN A 78 -15.87 -10.37 -3.22
C GLN A 78 -16.98 -11.05 -4.00
N GLU A 79 -16.65 -11.45 -5.22
CA GLU A 79 -17.46 -12.34 -6.04
C GLU A 79 -16.80 -13.71 -6.10
N ARG A 80 -17.62 -14.75 -6.01
CA ARG A 80 -17.14 -16.12 -6.07
C ARG A 80 -18.09 -16.99 -6.89
N THR A 81 -17.53 -17.61 -7.92
CA THR A 81 -18.22 -18.62 -8.73
C THR A 81 -17.61 -19.99 -8.46
N ASN A 82 -18.44 -20.94 -8.08
CA ASN A 82 -18.01 -22.32 -7.85
C ASN A 82 -18.79 -23.25 -8.75
N MET A 83 -18.09 -24.16 -9.41
CA MET A 83 -18.65 -25.28 -10.14
C MET A 83 -18.04 -26.56 -9.61
N PHE A 84 -18.87 -27.57 -9.40
CA PHE A 84 -18.43 -28.85 -8.91
C PHE A 84 -19.23 -29.96 -9.61
N ILE A 85 -18.51 -30.96 -10.11
CA ILE A 85 -19.07 -32.10 -10.82
C ILE A 85 -18.46 -33.36 -10.22
N THR A 86 -19.29 -34.33 -9.87
CA THR A 86 -18.86 -35.66 -9.46
C THR A 86 -19.51 -36.72 -10.36
N GLY A 87 -18.81 -37.78 -10.56
CA GLY A 87 -19.32 -38.96 -11.26
C GLY A 87 -18.74 -40.25 -10.69
N ASN A 88 -19.56 -41.24 -10.52
CA ASN A 88 -19.17 -42.58 -10.13
C ASN A 88 -19.74 -43.56 -11.14
N TYR A 89 -18.97 -44.56 -11.48
CA TYR A 89 -19.38 -45.62 -12.42
C TYR A 89 -18.73 -46.93 -12.10
N GLU A 90 -19.51 -47.99 -12.06
CA GLU A 90 -18.99 -49.36 -11.91
C GLU A 90 -18.31 -49.80 -13.22
N LEU A 91 -16.97 -49.90 -13.18
CA LEU A 91 -16.13 -50.24 -14.35
C LEU A 91 -16.13 -51.74 -14.57
N LEU A 92 -16.03 -52.51 -13.54
CA LEU A 92 -16.04 -53.98 -13.49
C LEU A 92 -16.74 -54.41 -12.24
N ASP A 93 -17.13 -55.68 -12.12
CA ASP A 93 -17.71 -56.25 -10.91
C ASP A 93 -16.80 -56.02 -9.71
N GLY A 94 -17.29 -55.24 -8.75
CA GLY A 94 -16.55 -54.86 -7.53
C GLY A 94 -15.48 -53.80 -7.70
N VAL A 95 -15.38 -53.13 -8.89
CA VAL A 95 -14.44 -52.02 -9.15
C VAL A 95 -15.22 -50.78 -9.56
N ASN A 96 -15.22 -49.76 -8.72
CA ASN A 96 -15.86 -48.47 -9.00
C ASN A 96 -14.83 -47.42 -9.44
N GLY A 97 -15.10 -46.76 -10.52
CA GLY A 97 -14.39 -45.56 -10.93
C GLY A 97 -15.10 -44.31 -10.42
N PHE A 98 -14.32 -43.31 -10.01
CA PHE A 98 -14.86 -42.04 -9.62
C PHE A 98 -14.09 -40.87 -10.29
N MET A 99 -14.78 -39.74 -10.43
CA MET A 99 -14.22 -38.51 -10.94
C MET A 99 -14.83 -37.33 -10.20
N GLU A 100 -13.99 -36.36 -9.85
CA GLU A 100 -14.37 -35.05 -9.33
C GLU A 100 -13.73 -33.95 -10.18
N LEU A 101 -14.51 -32.97 -10.55
CA LEU A 101 -14.05 -31.75 -11.21
C LEU A 101 -14.52 -30.56 -10.41
N SER A 102 -13.63 -29.63 -10.14
CA SER A 102 -13.99 -28.35 -9.54
C SER A 102 -13.34 -27.18 -10.25
N TYR A 103 -14.11 -26.12 -10.37
CA TYR A 103 -13.67 -24.82 -10.82
C TYR A 103 -14.13 -23.77 -9.81
N ILE A 104 -13.21 -22.91 -9.39
CA ILE A 104 -13.49 -21.79 -8.49
C ILE A 104 -12.86 -20.54 -9.10
N ASN A 105 -13.69 -19.53 -9.38
CA ASN A 105 -13.21 -18.19 -9.66
C ASN A 105 -13.51 -17.30 -8.45
N ARG A 106 -12.54 -16.51 -8.02
CA ARG A 106 -12.67 -15.52 -6.96
C ARG A 106 -12.15 -14.18 -7.44
N LYS A 107 -13.03 -13.17 -7.44
CA LYS A 107 -12.69 -11.78 -7.71
C LYS A 107 -12.86 -10.97 -6.44
N SER A 108 -11.91 -10.09 -6.16
CA SER A 108 -12.00 -9.14 -5.04
C SER A 108 -11.36 -7.82 -5.41
N ASP A 109 -11.94 -6.73 -4.91
CA ASP A 109 -11.46 -5.37 -5.10
C ASP A 109 -11.38 -4.67 -3.74
N GLN A 110 -10.17 -4.50 -3.24
CA GLN A 110 -9.91 -3.88 -1.94
C GLN A 110 -9.53 -2.41 -2.12
N LEU A 111 -10.42 -1.52 -1.72
CA LEU A 111 -10.14 -0.08 -1.66
C LEU A 111 -9.41 0.28 -0.37
N LEU A 112 -8.30 0.98 -0.52
CA LEU A 112 -7.47 1.48 0.57
C LEU A 112 -7.27 2.99 0.40
N ALA A 113 -7.06 3.68 1.50
CA ALA A 113 -6.72 5.10 1.49
C ALA A 113 -5.51 5.40 0.58
N PRO A 114 -5.37 6.65 0.09
CA PRO A 114 -4.26 7.06 -0.78
C PRO A 114 -2.90 6.62 -0.25
N THR A 115 -1.95 6.40 -1.14
CA THR A 115 -0.60 5.95 -0.76
C THR A 115 0.06 6.94 0.19
N PRO A 116 0.53 6.51 1.38
CA PRO A 116 1.41 7.31 2.20
C PRO A 116 2.84 7.22 1.65
N LEU A 117 3.44 8.32 1.33
CA LEU A 117 4.86 8.38 0.98
C LEU A 117 5.66 8.67 2.26
N PHE A 118 6.44 7.68 2.72
CA PHE A 118 7.40 7.79 3.82
C PHE A 118 8.80 7.70 3.22
N ILE A 119 9.44 8.82 2.91
CA ILE A 119 10.73 8.79 2.20
C ILE A 119 11.81 8.05 2.98
N ILE A 120 11.78 8.11 4.31
CA ILE A 120 12.75 7.40 5.16
C ILE A 120 12.66 5.87 5.00
N SER A 121 11.45 5.33 4.87
CA SER A 121 11.26 3.87 4.70
C SER A 121 11.77 3.39 3.35
N GLU A 122 11.79 4.28 2.36
CA GLU A 122 12.24 4.01 1.01
C GLU A 122 13.74 4.31 0.80
N GLY A 123 14.41 4.85 1.83
CA GLY A 123 15.80 5.29 1.72
C GLY A 123 15.98 6.43 0.71
N ILE A 124 15.01 7.36 0.66
CA ILE A 124 14.99 8.49 -0.26
C ILE A 124 15.41 9.75 0.50
N THR A 125 16.19 10.60 -0.15
CA THR A 125 16.54 11.94 0.34
C THR A 125 15.89 12.97 -0.56
N ILE A 126 15.41 14.07 0.01
CA ILE A 126 15.04 15.27 -0.71
C ILE A 126 16.24 16.20 -0.65
N ASP A 127 16.79 16.51 -1.81
CA ASP A 127 17.99 17.34 -1.90
C ASP A 127 17.69 18.81 -1.53
N ALA A 128 18.70 19.49 -0.99
CA ALA A 128 18.64 20.91 -0.64
C ALA A 128 18.25 21.81 -1.82
N GLY A 129 18.70 21.46 -3.03
CA GLY A 129 18.41 22.19 -4.27
C GLY A 129 17.17 21.72 -5.02
N GLN A 130 16.35 20.85 -4.46
CA GLN A 130 15.12 20.39 -5.10
C GLN A 130 14.14 21.57 -5.29
N ALA A 131 13.50 21.64 -6.45
CA ALA A 131 12.73 22.81 -6.91
C ALA A 131 11.67 23.33 -5.93
N PHE A 132 11.07 22.45 -5.12
CA PHE A 132 10.03 22.79 -4.14
C PHE A 132 10.52 22.76 -2.70
N ASN A 133 11.81 22.51 -2.45
CA ASN A 133 12.38 22.51 -1.11
C ASN A 133 12.66 23.95 -0.64
N PRO A 134 11.84 24.53 0.27
CA PRO A 134 11.99 25.93 0.65
C PRO A 134 13.05 26.15 1.73
N PHE A 135 13.66 25.06 2.25
CA PHE A 135 14.54 25.14 3.42
C PHE A 135 16.03 25.19 3.02
N GLY A 136 16.39 24.86 1.76
CA GLY A 136 17.76 24.85 1.28
C GLY A 136 18.68 23.85 2.00
N ARG A 137 18.13 22.77 2.51
CA ARG A 137 18.86 21.67 3.16
C ARG A 137 18.22 20.33 2.83
N ASP A 138 18.97 19.25 2.99
CA ASP A 138 18.48 17.91 2.74
C ASP A 138 17.51 17.42 3.80
N PHE A 139 16.55 16.58 3.38
CA PHE A 139 15.63 15.90 4.28
C PHE A 139 15.59 14.41 3.98
N ILE A 140 15.60 13.58 5.03
CA ILE A 140 15.48 12.11 4.96
C ILE A 140 14.19 11.58 5.57
N ASP A 141 13.38 12.40 6.24
CA ASP A 141 12.10 11.99 6.81
C ASP A 141 11.03 13.05 6.57
N VAL A 142 10.46 13.02 5.36
CA VAL A 142 9.24 13.74 5.01
C VAL A 142 8.16 12.69 4.73
N ARG A 143 6.97 12.94 5.24
CA ARG A 143 5.83 12.03 5.15
C ARG A 143 4.65 12.76 4.56
N ARG A 144 4.10 12.26 3.48
CA ARG A 144 2.96 12.85 2.80
C ARG A 144 1.94 11.78 2.43
N ARG A 145 0.66 12.07 2.71
CA ARG A 145 -0.45 11.30 2.15
C ARG A 145 -0.76 11.87 0.76
N MET A 146 -0.62 11.04 -0.25
CA MET A 146 -0.75 11.44 -1.65
C MET A 146 -2.22 11.40 -2.07
N VAL A 147 -3.03 12.28 -1.47
CA VAL A 147 -4.49 12.33 -1.70
C VAL A 147 -4.83 12.72 -3.13
N GLU A 148 -3.95 13.47 -3.78
CA GLU A 148 -4.11 13.91 -5.16
C GLU A 148 -4.01 12.74 -6.17
N ALA A 149 -3.35 11.65 -5.78
CA ALA A 149 -3.25 10.43 -6.59
C ALA A 149 -4.50 9.52 -6.48
N GLY A 150 -5.45 9.86 -5.61
CA GLY A 150 -6.60 9.01 -5.33
C GLY A 150 -6.29 7.80 -4.46
N ASN A 151 -7.32 7.00 -4.24
CA ASN A 151 -7.23 5.81 -3.41
C ASN A 151 -6.44 4.68 -4.09
N ARG A 152 -5.93 3.75 -3.30
CA ARG A 152 -5.26 2.55 -3.80
C ARG A 152 -6.27 1.44 -3.95
N ASN A 153 -6.19 0.72 -5.07
CA ASN A 153 -6.93 -0.52 -5.25
C ASN A 153 -5.97 -1.71 -5.29
N PHE A 154 -6.39 -2.79 -4.66
CA PHE A 154 -5.79 -4.10 -4.80
C PHE A 154 -6.84 -5.07 -5.34
N ILE A 155 -6.74 -5.37 -6.63
CA ILE A 155 -7.70 -6.16 -7.38
C ILE A 155 -7.10 -7.54 -7.60
N GLN A 156 -7.85 -8.57 -7.21
CA GLN A 156 -7.47 -9.96 -7.44
C GLN A 156 -8.50 -10.67 -8.30
N ASP A 157 -8.04 -11.44 -9.28
CA ASP A 157 -8.84 -12.40 -10.05
C ASP A 157 -8.09 -13.74 -10.06
N ILE A 158 -8.67 -14.74 -9.40
CA ILE A 158 -8.02 -16.03 -9.14
C ILE A 158 -8.92 -17.15 -9.63
N ASP A 159 -8.41 -17.94 -10.58
CA ASP A 159 -9.03 -19.15 -11.09
C ASP A 159 -8.33 -20.38 -10.49
N THR A 160 -9.11 -21.31 -9.95
CA THR A 160 -8.62 -22.57 -9.45
C THR A 160 -9.37 -23.72 -10.10
N TYR A 161 -8.61 -24.62 -10.70
CA TYR A 161 -9.10 -25.86 -11.33
C TYR A 161 -8.56 -27.05 -10.57
N ARG A 162 -9.41 -28.04 -10.32
CA ARG A 162 -9.02 -29.29 -9.72
C ARG A 162 -9.74 -30.44 -10.39
N MET A 163 -9.00 -31.47 -10.67
CA MET A 163 -9.52 -32.75 -11.19
C MET A 163 -8.96 -33.87 -10.31
N VAL A 164 -9.84 -34.74 -9.88
CA VAL A 164 -9.49 -36.00 -9.22
C VAL A 164 -10.14 -37.11 -10.01
N GLY A 165 -9.43 -38.18 -10.19
CA GLY A 165 -9.99 -39.40 -10.78
C GLY A 165 -9.32 -40.63 -10.17
N GLY A 166 -10.07 -41.66 -9.95
CA GLY A 166 -9.56 -42.84 -9.30
C GLY A 166 -10.46 -44.06 -9.43
N ILE A 167 -10.02 -45.11 -8.84
CA ILE A 167 -10.75 -46.39 -8.71
C ILE A 167 -10.79 -46.83 -7.25
N GLU A 168 -11.88 -47.43 -6.88
CA GLU A 168 -12.10 -48.05 -5.56
C GLU A 168 -12.48 -49.53 -5.77
N PHE A 169 -11.88 -50.41 -4.98
CA PHE A 169 -12.20 -51.84 -4.97
C PHE A 169 -11.84 -52.46 -3.65
N SER A 170 -12.46 -53.61 -3.33
CA SER A 170 -12.12 -54.40 -2.17
C SER A 170 -11.21 -55.56 -2.55
N LEU A 171 -10.14 -55.74 -1.79
CA LEU A 171 -9.22 -56.89 -1.90
C LEU A 171 -9.16 -57.60 -0.58
N GLU A 172 -9.82 -58.76 -0.50
CA GLU A 172 -10.03 -59.54 0.75
C GLU A 172 -10.66 -58.65 1.85
N ASP A 173 -9.92 -58.37 2.92
CA ASP A 173 -10.32 -57.54 4.04
C ASP A 173 -9.91 -56.04 3.88
N TRP A 174 -9.41 -55.64 2.73
CA TRP A 174 -8.93 -54.28 2.48
C TRP A 174 -9.82 -53.56 1.47
N ASP A 175 -10.22 -52.34 1.84
CA ASP A 175 -10.78 -51.38 0.89
C ASP A 175 -9.65 -50.51 0.33
N VAL A 176 -9.49 -50.53 -0.97
CA VAL A 176 -8.35 -49.88 -1.68
C VAL A 176 -8.90 -48.76 -2.56
N GLU A 177 -8.34 -47.56 -2.41
CA GLU A 177 -8.53 -46.44 -3.32
C GLU A 177 -7.20 -46.11 -3.99
N LEU A 178 -7.21 -45.98 -5.30
CA LEU A 178 -6.12 -45.45 -6.10
C LEU A 178 -6.61 -44.22 -6.83
N SER A 179 -6.04 -43.05 -6.54
CA SER A 179 -6.48 -41.80 -7.13
C SER A 179 -5.32 -40.91 -7.61
N VAL A 180 -5.62 -40.09 -8.61
CA VAL A 180 -4.74 -39.02 -9.12
C VAL A 180 -5.46 -37.69 -8.95
N ASN A 181 -4.76 -36.72 -8.35
CA ASN A 181 -5.24 -35.37 -8.16
C ASN A 181 -4.35 -34.38 -8.92
N VAL A 182 -4.96 -33.59 -9.81
CA VAL A 182 -4.29 -32.54 -10.57
C VAL A 182 -4.99 -31.23 -10.26
N GLY A 183 -4.21 -30.21 -9.91
CA GLY A 183 -4.75 -28.88 -9.63
C GLY A 183 -3.90 -27.81 -10.30
N ARG A 184 -4.55 -26.71 -10.67
CA ARG A 184 -3.93 -25.50 -11.20
C ARG A 184 -4.62 -24.28 -10.63
N THR A 185 -3.83 -23.30 -10.21
CA THR A 185 -4.32 -21.97 -9.81
C THR A 185 -3.62 -20.94 -10.66
N ASP A 186 -4.41 -20.10 -11.33
CA ASP A 186 -3.96 -18.94 -12.08
C ASP A 186 -4.49 -17.70 -11.36
N GLY A 187 -3.62 -16.75 -11.05
CA GLY A 187 -3.99 -15.54 -10.34
C GLY A 187 -3.41 -14.30 -11.01
N THR A 188 -4.22 -13.26 -11.06
CA THR A 188 -3.81 -11.92 -11.47
C THR A 188 -4.04 -10.96 -10.31
N ASP A 189 -2.97 -10.28 -9.88
CA ASP A 189 -3.00 -9.22 -8.89
C ASP A 189 -2.70 -7.89 -9.56
N THR A 190 -3.64 -6.95 -9.50
CA THR A 190 -3.47 -5.59 -10.01
C THR A 190 -3.42 -4.62 -8.84
N ASN A 191 -2.37 -3.82 -8.79
CA ASN A 191 -2.21 -2.75 -7.81
C ASN A 191 -2.31 -1.39 -8.49
N GLU A 192 -3.23 -0.55 -8.02
CA GLU A 192 -3.39 0.82 -8.49
C GLU A 192 -3.03 1.82 -7.38
N GLY A 193 -2.69 3.05 -7.77
CA GLY A 193 -2.31 4.11 -6.83
C GLY A 193 -0.96 3.88 -6.14
N ARG A 194 -0.03 3.19 -6.81
CA ARG A 194 1.36 2.97 -6.36
C ARG A 194 2.31 3.84 -7.18
N PHE A 195 3.47 4.14 -6.62
CA PHE A 195 4.49 4.97 -7.24
C PHE A 195 5.73 4.17 -7.63
N ILE A 196 6.39 4.61 -8.69
CA ILE A 196 7.65 4.04 -9.15
C ILE A 196 8.78 4.68 -8.35
N ARG A 197 9.40 3.91 -7.45
CA ARG A 197 10.42 4.40 -6.51
C ARG A 197 11.54 5.18 -7.20
N SER A 198 12.06 4.70 -8.32
CA SER A 198 13.14 5.39 -9.06
C SER A 198 12.72 6.75 -9.58
N ARG A 199 11.47 6.91 -10.02
CA ARG A 199 10.95 8.21 -10.47
C ARG A 199 10.73 9.16 -9.30
N VAL A 200 10.27 8.65 -8.14
CA VAL A 200 10.17 9.47 -6.92
C VAL A 200 11.55 9.98 -6.50
N ILE A 201 12.59 9.14 -6.52
CA ILE A 201 13.96 9.55 -6.22
C ILE A 201 14.38 10.69 -7.16
N ASN A 202 14.20 10.51 -8.47
CA ASN A 202 14.57 11.55 -9.45
C ASN A 202 13.79 12.85 -9.22
N ALA A 203 12.48 12.77 -8.96
CA ALA A 203 11.62 13.92 -8.72
C ALA A 203 11.96 14.72 -7.44
N LEU A 204 12.63 14.07 -6.49
CA LEU A 204 13.07 14.67 -5.23
C LEU A 204 14.56 15.09 -5.24
N SER A 205 15.27 14.83 -6.33
CA SER A 205 16.65 15.26 -6.53
C SER A 205 16.74 16.72 -7.02
N ALA A 206 17.85 17.38 -6.71
CA ALA A 206 18.22 18.67 -7.29
C ALA A 206 18.48 18.57 -8.79
N ASP A 207 18.86 17.38 -9.28
CA ASP A 207 19.21 17.12 -10.69
C ASP A 207 17.99 16.73 -11.56
N CYS A 208 16.75 16.95 -11.07
CA CYS A 208 15.54 16.67 -11.83
C CYS A 208 15.45 17.57 -13.06
N THR A 209 15.91 17.10 -14.22
CA THR A 209 15.98 17.85 -15.49
C THR A 209 15.43 17.02 -16.66
N GLY A 210 15.24 17.67 -17.81
CA GLY A 210 14.75 17.03 -19.03
C GLY A 210 13.28 16.59 -18.91
N SER A 211 13.01 15.28 -18.99
CA SER A 211 11.68 14.70 -18.83
C SER A 211 11.28 14.46 -17.38
N CYS A 212 12.16 14.75 -16.42
CA CYS A 212 11.86 14.64 -15.00
C CYS A 212 10.89 15.75 -14.58
N VAL A 213 9.87 15.38 -13.79
CA VAL A 213 8.91 16.32 -13.20
C VAL A 213 9.17 16.41 -11.70
N PRO A 214 9.63 17.55 -11.17
CA PRO A 214 9.89 17.70 -9.75
C PRO A 214 8.62 17.51 -8.91
N LEU A 215 8.71 16.74 -7.81
CA LEU A 215 7.57 16.45 -6.94
C LEU A 215 7.47 17.47 -5.79
N ASN A 216 6.28 18.04 -5.60
CA ASN A 216 6.03 19.02 -4.54
C ASN A 216 5.50 18.37 -3.26
N LEU A 217 6.38 17.95 -2.36
CA LEU A 217 5.97 17.40 -1.05
C LEU A 217 5.74 18.49 0.00
N PHE A 218 6.12 19.74 -0.28
CA PHE A 218 6.07 20.85 0.68
C PHE A 218 4.89 21.81 0.47
N GLY A 219 4.10 21.63 -0.59
CA GLY A 219 3.05 22.57 -0.98
C GLY A 219 1.71 22.44 -0.25
N GLY A 220 1.54 21.43 0.63
CA GLY A 220 0.25 21.17 1.28
C GLY A 220 -0.79 20.49 0.36
N PRO A 221 -2.01 20.26 0.85
CA PRO A 221 -3.06 19.57 0.09
C PRO A 221 -3.39 20.30 -1.22
N GLY A 222 -3.53 19.53 -2.31
CA GLY A 222 -3.84 20.04 -3.64
C GLY A 222 -2.66 20.69 -4.39
N SER A 223 -1.44 20.65 -3.84
CA SER A 223 -0.27 21.23 -4.49
C SER A 223 0.44 20.29 -5.47
N ILE A 224 0.13 19.00 -5.41
CA ILE A 224 0.68 18.00 -6.33
C ILE A 224 -0.20 17.98 -7.59
N THR A 225 0.41 18.29 -8.73
CA THR A 225 -0.29 18.35 -10.01
C THR A 225 -0.45 16.97 -10.64
N GLN A 226 -1.38 16.87 -11.62
CA GLN A 226 -1.55 15.62 -12.35
C GLN A 226 -0.27 15.19 -13.08
N ASP A 227 0.47 16.12 -13.66
CA ASP A 227 1.75 15.83 -14.33
C ASP A 227 2.78 15.21 -13.36
N GLN A 228 2.78 15.65 -12.10
CA GLN A 228 3.63 15.06 -11.05
C GLN A 228 3.20 13.66 -10.69
N ILE A 229 1.90 13.41 -10.61
CA ILE A 229 1.34 12.07 -10.36
C ILE A 229 1.65 11.13 -11.52
N ASP A 230 1.43 11.57 -12.75
CA ASP A 230 1.65 10.76 -13.95
C ASP A 230 3.14 10.41 -14.15
N TYR A 231 4.04 11.27 -13.64
CA TYR A 231 5.46 11.02 -13.70
C TYR A 231 5.91 9.96 -12.71
N ILE A 232 5.41 9.93 -11.49
CA ILE A 232 5.89 9.04 -10.42
C ILE A 232 5.14 7.72 -10.40
#